data_31a04b15c748dd7951f5b2808389bb1c
#
_entry.id   31a04b15c748dd7951f5b2808389bb1c
#
_cell.length_a   1.000
_cell.length_b   1.000
_cell.length_c   1.000
_cell.angle_alpha   90.00
_cell.angle_beta   90.00
_cell.angle_gamma   90.00
#
_symmetry.space_group_name_H-M   'P 1'
#
loop_
_entity.id
_entity.type
_entity.pdbx_description
1 polymer ?
#
loop_
_entity_poly.entity_id
_entity_poly.type
_entity_poly.pdbx_seq_one_letter_code
_entity_poly.pdbx_strand_id
1 'polypeptide(L)'
;MIKAQINDNELNSHIDSLEKDGLSIFVMADGRARGALFHGTRFVNQMRSQHNLGILETMVLGQASICAALMIPTMKGKEHLTWHYDTNGPAKGFSVEADSSGYVRGFLYENHIPVEKPLESWDLSPFLGDGTMTMSKVHPGDKAPQTSSVEILYKNITKDLAWFFQQSDQIRTAFNTSIFMDKSGRVMGAGGMFVQVMPETGGTKDSGSNTASGADQKVDEELIEKIENAFSACPSLGKWFSEKGKTEDVVHGLFREFEPAIAVERDIIFDCPCSKEKYIGYLKTLPNNELADIKQNGPDPLEIVCRNCGSVYEIPVSEII
;
A
#
# COMPACT_ATOMS: atom_id res chain seq x y z
N MET A 1 3.83 17.70 -1.83
CA MET A 1 4.90 17.14 -0.94
C MET A 1 6.26 17.73 -1.32
N ILE A 2 7.15 17.95 -0.35
CA ILE A 2 8.56 18.27 -0.60
C ILE A 2 9.28 16.92 -0.79
N LYS A 3 9.78 16.63 -2.00
CA LYS A 3 10.45 15.36 -2.29
C LYS A 3 11.84 15.31 -1.67
N ALA A 4 12.06 14.34 -0.78
CA ALA A 4 13.39 14.01 -0.30
C ALA A 4 14.25 13.45 -1.45
N GLN A 5 15.51 13.88 -1.51
CA GLN A 5 16.46 13.36 -2.49
C GLN A 5 17.09 12.05 -1.99
N ILE A 6 17.29 11.12 -2.89
CA ILE A 6 18.05 9.89 -2.63
C ILE A 6 19.51 10.24 -2.86
N ASN A 7 20.26 10.50 -1.76
CA ASN A 7 21.66 10.92 -1.80
C ASN A 7 22.63 9.72 -1.92
N ASP A 8 22.35 8.83 -2.87
CA ASP A 8 23.18 7.66 -3.18
C ASP A 8 23.27 7.49 -4.69
N ASN A 9 24.40 7.88 -5.27
CA ASN A 9 24.60 7.87 -6.73
C ASN A 9 24.60 6.46 -7.31
N GLU A 10 25.11 5.47 -6.58
CA GLU A 10 25.15 4.08 -7.03
C GLU A 10 23.72 3.50 -7.06
N LEU A 11 22.95 3.74 -6.00
CA LEU A 11 21.54 3.35 -5.94
C LEU A 11 20.71 4.04 -7.03
N ASN A 12 20.90 5.35 -7.24
CA ASN A 12 20.19 6.09 -8.29
C ASN A 12 20.51 5.52 -9.68
N SER A 13 21.81 5.25 -9.97
CA SER A 13 22.22 4.64 -11.24
C SER A 13 21.61 3.25 -11.43
N HIS A 14 21.50 2.46 -10.37
CA HIS A 14 20.86 1.16 -10.41
C HIS A 14 19.35 1.32 -10.71
N ILE A 15 18.64 2.15 -9.94
CA ILE A 15 17.19 2.39 -10.14
C ILE A 15 16.91 2.90 -11.56
N ASP A 16 17.75 3.79 -12.10
CA ASP A 16 17.59 4.33 -13.46
C ASP A 16 17.83 3.30 -14.55
N SER A 17 18.52 2.18 -14.22
CA SER A 17 18.75 1.06 -15.14
C SER A 17 17.60 0.03 -15.17
N LEU A 18 16.64 0.12 -14.23
CA LEU A 18 15.48 -0.76 -14.15
C LEU A 18 14.34 -0.25 -15.06
N GLU A 19 13.37 -1.10 -15.32
CA GLU A 19 12.11 -0.65 -15.91
C GLU A 19 11.44 0.36 -14.98
N LYS A 20 10.60 1.23 -15.57
CA LYS A 20 9.82 2.21 -14.80
C LYS A 20 8.87 1.48 -13.85
N ASP A 21 8.73 2.01 -12.64
CA ASP A 21 7.72 1.53 -11.70
C ASP A 21 6.32 1.61 -12.33
N GLY A 22 5.52 0.59 -12.09
CA GLY A 22 4.17 0.53 -12.62
C GLY A 22 3.36 -0.64 -12.08
N LEU A 23 2.05 -0.51 -12.18
CA LEU A 23 1.07 -1.53 -11.81
C LEU A 23 0.46 -2.11 -13.07
N SER A 24 0.73 -3.37 -13.36
CA SER A 24 0.14 -4.12 -14.47
C SER A 24 -1.05 -4.92 -13.95
N ILE A 25 -2.24 -4.59 -14.44
CA ILE A 25 -3.50 -5.25 -14.08
C ILE A 25 -3.81 -6.28 -15.16
N PHE A 26 -4.07 -7.51 -14.76
CA PHE A 26 -4.35 -8.61 -15.67
C PHE A 26 -5.63 -9.36 -15.30
N VAL A 27 -6.22 -9.97 -16.29
CA VAL A 27 -7.34 -10.91 -16.17
C VAL A 27 -6.92 -12.27 -16.70
N MET A 28 -7.51 -13.33 -16.17
CA MET A 28 -7.18 -14.71 -16.57
C MET A 28 -8.36 -15.65 -16.34
N ALA A 29 -8.28 -16.88 -16.85
CA ALA A 29 -9.32 -17.89 -16.73
C ALA A 29 -10.68 -17.39 -17.25
N ASP A 30 -10.72 -16.79 -18.45
CA ASP A 30 -11.92 -16.21 -19.07
C ASP A 30 -12.62 -15.15 -18.20
N GLY A 31 -11.83 -14.35 -17.46
CA GLY A 31 -12.34 -13.31 -16.58
C GLY A 31 -12.82 -13.80 -15.21
N ARG A 32 -12.71 -15.10 -14.90
CA ARG A 32 -13.04 -15.66 -13.58
C ARG A 32 -12.02 -15.33 -12.50
N ALA A 33 -10.82 -14.89 -12.91
CA ALA A 33 -9.81 -14.40 -11.99
C ALA A 33 -9.16 -13.13 -12.53
N ARG A 34 -8.72 -12.30 -11.61
CA ARG A 34 -7.96 -11.08 -11.90
C ARG A 34 -6.78 -10.94 -10.97
N GLY A 35 -5.80 -10.17 -11.38
CA GLY A 35 -4.67 -9.85 -10.52
C GLY A 35 -4.03 -8.53 -10.91
N ALA A 36 -3.06 -8.13 -10.12
CA ALA A 36 -2.13 -7.08 -10.49
C ALA A 36 -0.73 -7.39 -9.97
N LEU A 37 0.25 -6.98 -10.74
CA LEU A 37 1.66 -7.04 -10.39
C LEU A 37 2.20 -5.62 -10.35
N PHE A 38 2.81 -5.25 -9.23
CA PHE A 38 3.42 -3.94 -9.01
C PHE A 38 4.94 -4.06 -8.97
N HIS A 39 5.63 -3.37 -9.88
CA HIS A 39 7.04 -3.04 -9.78
C HIS A 39 7.13 -1.68 -9.08
N GLY A 40 7.78 -1.61 -7.93
CA GLY A 40 7.78 -0.43 -7.07
C GLY A 40 9.14 -0.12 -6.45
N THR A 41 10.24 -0.34 -7.16
CA THR A 41 11.60 -0.13 -6.62
C THR A 41 11.87 1.33 -6.32
N ARG A 42 11.57 2.23 -7.24
CA ARG A 42 11.71 3.68 -7.06
C ARG A 42 10.73 4.20 -5.99
N PHE A 43 9.50 3.68 -6.01
CA PHE A 43 8.45 4.00 -5.06
C PHE A 43 8.87 3.72 -3.61
N VAL A 44 9.41 2.51 -3.32
CA VAL A 44 9.86 2.15 -1.97
C VAL A 44 11.07 2.97 -1.55
N ASN A 45 12.02 3.25 -2.45
CA ASN A 45 13.15 4.11 -2.16
C ASN A 45 12.73 5.56 -1.87
N GLN A 46 11.75 6.11 -2.61
CA GLN A 46 11.20 7.43 -2.34
C GLN A 46 10.51 7.48 -0.97
N MET A 47 9.67 6.50 -0.64
CA MET A 47 9.03 6.36 0.67
C MET A 47 10.08 6.30 1.80
N ARG A 48 11.10 5.46 1.64
CA ARG A 48 12.20 5.31 2.59
C ARG A 48 12.92 6.63 2.84
N SER A 49 13.33 7.31 1.76
CA SER A 49 14.03 8.60 1.87
C SER A 49 13.15 9.68 2.48
N GLN A 50 11.87 9.67 2.15
CA GLN A 50 10.89 10.65 2.61
C GLN A 50 10.71 10.61 4.13
N HIS A 51 10.73 9.42 4.72
CA HIS A 51 10.59 9.20 6.16
C HIS A 51 11.92 8.92 6.88
N ASN A 52 13.04 8.93 6.16
CA ASN A 52 14.37 8.57 6.68
C ASN A 52 14.37 7.22 7.43
N LEU A 53 13.79 6.18 6.81
CA LEU A 53 13.56 4.89 7.46
C LEU A 53 14.81 4.01 7.50
N GLY A 54 14.96 3.29 8.61
CA GLY A 54 15.87 2.15 8.73
C GLY A 54 15.44 0.95 7.89
N ILE A 55 16.16 -0.15 8.00
CA ILE A 55 15.91 -1.38 7.24
C ILE A 55 14.57 -2.00 7.64
N LEU A 56 14.34 -2.20 8.94
CA LEU A 56 13.12 -2.84 9.46
C LEU A 56 11.88 -2.00 9.17
N GLU A 57 11.95 -0.72 9.41
CA GLU A 57 10.88 0.24 9.13
C GLU A 57 10.53 0.27 7.64
N THR A 58 11.55 0.20 6.78
CA THR A 58 11.34 0.10 5.32
C THR A 58 10.64 -1.20 4.94
N MET A 59 10.95 -2.32 5.60
CA MET A 59 10.26 -3.58 5.35
C MET A 59 8.79 -3.51 5.75
N VAL A 60 8.47 -2.93 6.91
CA VAL A 60 7.08 -2.84 7.40
C VAL A 60 6.26 -1.88 6.54
N LEU A 61 6.69 -0.61 6.42
CA LEU A 61 5.94 0.40 5.66
C LEU A 61 5.95 0.12 4.16
N GLY A 62 7.05 -0.45 3.64
CA GLY A 62 7.17 -0.82 2.23
C GLY A 62 6.20 -1.92 1.84
N GLN A 63 6.08 -3.00 2.63
CA GLN A 63 5.09 -4.04 2.38
C GLN A 63 3.67 -3.49 2.44
N ALA A 64 3.36 -2.67 3.45
CA ALA A 64 2.06 -2.03 3.57
C ALA A 64 1.73 -1.13 2.37
N SER A 65 2.69 -0.31 1.94
CA SER A 65 2.51 0.60 0.81
C SER A 65 2.39 -0.13 -0.53
N ILE A 66 3.14 -1.22 -0.74
CA ILE A 66 2.99 -2.10 -1.90
C ILE A 66 1.58 -2.74 -1.90
N CYS A 67 1.11 -3.25 -0.76
CA CYS A 67 -0.25 -3.79 -0.64
C CYS A 67 -1.31 -2.72 -0.96
N ALA A 68 -1.12 -1.48 -0.49
CA ALA A 68 -2.04 -0.38 -0.79
C ALA A 68 -2.07 -0.07 -2.30
N ALA A 69 -0.92 -0.08 -2.97
CA ALA A 69 -0.85 0.05 -4.43
C ALA A 69 -1.60 -1.09 -5.15
N LEU A 70 -1.42 -2.32 -4.67
CA LEU A 70 -2.11 -3.50 -5.21
C LEU A 70 -3.63 -3.49 -5.00
N MET A 71 -4.14 -2.76 -4.01
CA MET A 71 -5.57 -2.59 -3.80
C MET A 71 -6.24 -1.58 -4.75
N ILE A 72 -5.47 -0.71 -5.43
CA ILE A 72 -6.02 0.31 -6.33
C ILE A 72 -6.95 -0.28 -7.41
N PRO A 73 -6.67 -1.43 -8.05
CA PRO A 73 -7.59 -2.04 -9.02
C PRO A 73 -8.94 -2.49 -8.43
N THR A 74 -9.05 -2.60 -7.12
CA THR A 74 -10.31 -2.97 -6.45
C THR A 74 -11.21 -1.76 -6.19
N MET A 75 -10.67 -0.55 -6.33
CA MET A 75 -11.37 0.71 -6.09
C MET A 75 -12.30 1.08 -7.23
N LYS A 76 -13.38 1.79 -6.91
CA LYS A 76 -14.38 2.26 -7.87
C LYS A 76 -14.34 3.78 -8.03
N GLY A 77 -14.35 4.24 -9.27
CA GLY A 77 -14.44 5.68 -9.58
C GLY A 77 -13.28 6.48 -8.96
N LYS A 78 -13.60 7.50 -8.18
CA LYS A 78 -12.64 8.37 -7.45
C LYS A 78 -12.57 8.01 -5.97
N GLU A 79 -12.50 6.74 -5.66
CA GLU A 79 -12.44 6.25 -4.30
C GLU A 79 -11.08 6.57 -3.65
N HIS A 80 -11.12 6.85 -2.38
CA HIS A 80 -9.97 6.97 -1.51
C HIS A 80 -10.03 5.90 -0.43
N LEU A 81 -8.93 5.22 -0.19
CA LEU A 81 -8.79 4.15 0.79
C LEU A 81 -7.83 4.60 1.88
N THR A 82 -8.21 4.38 3.13
CA THR A 82 -7.32 4.49 4.30
C THR A 82 -7.26 3.13 4.98
N TRP A 83 -6.06 2.65 5.24
CA TRP A 83 -5.80 1.37 5.90
C TRP A 83 -4.96 1.61 7.15
N HIS A 84 -5.56 1.32 8.32
CA HIS A 84 -4.90 1.31 9.62
C HIS A 84 -4.61 -0.12 10.05
N TYR A 85 -3.42 -0.33 10.57
CA TYR A 85 -2.98 -1.61 11.14
C TYR A 85 -2.43 -1.30 12.53
N ASP A 86 -3.30 -1.37 13.54
CA ASP A 86 -3.02 -0.97 14.92
C ASP A 86 -2.62 -2.20 15.73
N THR A 87 -1.42 -2.20 16.32
CA THR A 87 -0.89 -3.35 17.05
C THR A 87 -0.29 -2.98 18.39
N ASN A 88 -0.18 -3.97 19.29
CA ASN A 88 0.51 -3.83 20.55
C ASN A 88 2.01 -4.19 20.47
N GLY A 89 2.50 -4.63 19.30
CA GLY A 89 3.90 -4.96 19.08
C GLY A 89 4.82 -3.73 19.02
N PRO A 90 6.15 -3.95 18.92
CA PRO A 90 7.13 -2.86 18.89
C PRO A 90 6.93 -1.83 17.77
N ALA A 91 6.46 -2.27 16.60
CA ALA A 91 6.19 -1.37 15.47
C ALA A 91 4.95 -0.48 15.68
N LYS A 92 4.08 -0.79 16.64
CA LYS A 92 2.79 -0.13 16.88
C LYS A 92 1.83 -0.15 15.70
N GLY A 93 2.31 -0.47 14.50
CA GLY A 93 1.56 -0.53 13.27
C GLY A 93 1.82 0.63 12.32
N PHE A 94 0.86 0.85 11.42
CA PHE A 94 0.97 1.86 10.37
C PHE A 94 -0.39 2.39 9.92
N SER A 95 -0.35 3.52 9.23
CA SER A 95 -1.46 4.03 8.44
C SER A 95 -0.98 4.24 7.00
N VAL A 96 -1.69 3.67 6.04
CA VAL A 96 -1.42 3.84 4.61
C VAL A 96 -2.69 4.23 3.89
N GLU A 97 -2.56 5.18 2.98
CA GLU A 97 -3.66 5.68 2.16
C GLU A 97 -3.34 5.45 0.68
N ALA A 98 -4.35 5.08 -0.09
CA ALA A 98 -4.27 4.98 -1.53
C ALA A 98 -5.43 5.74 -2.19
N ASP A 99 -5.15 6.34 -3.32
CA ASP A 99 -6.13 7.02 -4.14
C ASP A 99 -6.28 6.31 -5.49
N SER A 100 -7.49 6.24 -6.00
CA SER A 100 -7.78 5.58 -7.27
C SER A 100 -7.02 6.17 -8.46
N SER A 101 -6.40 7.35 -8.33
CA SER A 101 -5.55 7.97 -9.35
C SER A 101 -4.11 7.41 -9.38
N GLY A 102 -3.71 6.57 -8.41
CA GLY A 102 -2.36 5.97 -8.36
C GLY A 102 -1.42 6.59 -7.33
N TYR A 103 -1.93 7.43 -6.44
CA TYR A 103 -1.15 8.00 -5.34
C TYR A 103 -1.26 7.13 -4.10
N VAL A 104 -0.12 6.85 -3.47
CA VAL A 104 -0.02 6.14 -2.19
C VAL A 104 0.83 6.97 -1.25
N ARG A 105 0.42 7.02 0.02
CA ARG A 105 1.16 7.66 1.12
C ARG A 105 0.90 6.91 2.41
N GLY A 106 1.72 7.16 3.42
CA GLY A 106 1.51 6.52 4.72
C GLY A 106 2.70 6.70 5.64
N PHE A 107 2.55 6.25 6.88
CA PHE A 107 3.54 6.37 7.91
C PHE A 107 3.46 5.22 8.92
N LEU A 108 4.56 4.97 9.61
CA LEU A 108 4.59 4.10 10.78
C LEU A 108 4.13 4.85 12.02
N TYR A 109 3.48 4.16 12.94
CA TYR A 109 3.16 4.74 14.25
C TYR A 109 4.40 4.86 15.11
N GLU A 110 5.38 3.97 14.90
CA GLU A 110 6.71 4.02 15.50
C GLU A 110 7.77 4.06 14.39
N ASN A 111 8.39 5.22 14.18
CA ASN A 111 9.41 5.42 13.15
C ASN A 111 10.77 4.84 13.53
N HIS A 112 10.95 4.39 14.74
CA HIS A 112 12.17 3.79 15.25
C HIS A 112 11.83 2.51 16.01
N ILE A 113 11.63 1.43 15.25
CA ILE A 113 11.21 0.16 15.81
C ILE A 113 12.37 -0.39 16.67
N PRO A 114 12.17 -0.57 17.98
CA PRO A 114 13.24 -1.04 18.85
C PRO A 114 13.64 -2.48 18.50
N VAL A 115 14.94 -2.71 18.28
CA VAL A 115 15.53 -4.01 18.00
C VAL A 115 16.54 -4.33 19.11
N GLU A 116 16.21 -5.28 19.98
CA GLU A 116 17.07 -5.65 21.09
C GLU A 116 18.25 -6.56 20.68
N LYS A 117 18.08 -7.32 19.59
CA LYS A 117 19.06 -8.28 19.08
C LYS A 117 19.12 -8.24 17.56
N PRO A 118 20.27 -8.58 16.95
CA PRO A 118 20.35 -8.72 15.50
C PRO A 118 19.27 -9.67 14.97
N LEU A 119 18.65 -9.29 13.84
CA LEU A 119 17.60 -10.09 13.22
C LEU A 119 18.21 -11.36 12.61
N GLU A 120 17.68 -12.51 12.97
CA GLU A 120 18.07 -13.81 12.41
C GLU A 120 17.28 -14.18 11.15
N SER A 121 16.17 -13.51 10.91
CA SER A 121 15.29 -13.73 9.77
C SER A 121 14.54 -12.45 9.37
N TRP A 122 13.90 -12.47 8.21
CA TRP A 122 13.02 -11.41 7.72
C TRP A 122 11.55 -11.58 8.18
N ASP A 123 11.32 -12.40 9.20
CA ASP A 123 10.00 -12.52 9.81
C ASP A 123 9.67 -11.26 10.63
N LEU A 124 8.62 -10.56 10.23
CA LEU A 124 8.16 -9.34 10.88
C LEU A 124 7.18 -9.60 12.03
N SER A 125 6.72 -10.84 12.21
CA SER A 125 5.69 -11.18 13.22
C SER A 125 6.06 -10.77 14.65
N PRO A 126 7.34 -10.82 15.10
CA PRO A 126 7.71 -10.37 16.43
C PRO A 126 7.53 -8.86 16.65
N PHE A 127 7.48 -8.07 15.58
CA PHE A 127 7.37 -6.61 15.63
C PHE A 127 5.92 -6.12 15.48
N LEU A 128 5.02 -6.96 14.95
CA LEU A 128 3.65 -6.57 14.68
C LEU A 128 2.71 -6.78 15.88
N GLY A 129 2.73 -7.94 16.53
CA GLY A 129 1.89 -8.18 17.70
C GLY A 129 0.39 -8.39 17.39
N ASP A 130 -0.42 -8.42 18.44
CA ASP A 130 -1.89 -8.52 18.34
C ASP A 130 -2.50 -7.14 18.14
N GLY A 131 -3.69 -7.08 17.51
CA GLY A 131 -4.34 -5.80 17.26
C GLY A 131 -5.50 -5.88 16.29
N THR A 132 -5.80 -4.76 15.66
CA THR A 132 -6.94 -4.59 14.75
C THR A 132 -6.49 -3.95 13.46
N MET A 133 -6.99 -4.49 12.35
CA MET A 133 -6.86 -3.88 11.03
C MET A 133 -8.19 -3.23 10.65
N THR A 134 -8.14 -1.95 10.29
CA THR A 134 -9.32 -1.16 9.89
C THR A 134 -9.09 -0.58 8.50
N MET A 135 -10.05 -0.76 7.63
CA MET A 135 -10.04 -0.21 6.28
C MET A 135 -11.26 0.68 6.08
N SER A 136 -11.03 1.89 5.63
CA SER A 136 -12.07 2.89 5.34
C SER A 136 -11.99 3.29 3.88
N LYS A 137 -13.13 3.23 3.18
CA LYS A 137 -13.29 3.65 1.78
C LYS A 137 -14.26 4.81 1.71
N VAL A 138 -13.93 5.83 0.93
CA VAL A 138 -14.77 7.02 0.74
C VAL A 138 -14.79 7.44 -0.72
N HIS A 139 -15.98 7.73 -1.25
CA HIS A 139 -16.15 8.37 -2.55
C HIS A 139 -16.41 9.88 -2.38
N PRO A 140 -16.02 10.71 -3.36
CA PRO A 140 -16.39 12.11 -3.35
C PRO A 140 -17.90 12.29 -3.28
N GLY A 141 -18.36 12.96 -2.22
CA GLY A 141 -19.79 13.19 -1.98
C GLY A 141 -20.44 12.25 -0.97
N ASP A 142 -19.75 11.23 -0.51
CA ASP A 142 -20.23 10.39 0.59
C ASP A 142 -20.34 11.21 1.89
N LYS A 143 -21.39 10.94 2.66
CA LYS A 143 -21.59 11.58 3.97
C LYS A 143 -20.68 11.01 5.08
N ALA A 144 -20.25 9.76 4.91
CA ALA A 144 -19.39 9.04 5.82
C ALA A 144 -18.62 7.95 5.06
N PRO A 145 -17.40 7.61 5.50
CA PRO A 145 -16.65 6.50 4.92
C PRO A 145 -17.34 5.16 5.22
N GLN A 146 -17.19 4.20 4.30
CA GLN A 146 -17.49 2.80 4.57
C GLN A 146 -16.29 2.21 5.30
N THR A 147 -16.50 1.76 6.53
CA THR A 147 -15.43 1.25 7.39
C THR A 147 -15.71 -0.18 7.81
N SER A 148 -14.71 -1.04 7.65
CA SER A 148 -14.70 -2.42 8.13
C SER A 148 -13.45 -2.67 8.98
N SER A 149 -13.58 -3.51 10.01
CA SER A 149 -12.46 -3.86 10.89
C SER A 149 -12.42 -5.37 11.14
N VAL A 150 -11.22 -5.93 11.23
CA VAL A 150 -10.97 -7.33 11.60
C VAL A 150 -9.83 -7.41 12.60
N GLU A 151 -9.80 -8.46 13.41
CA GLU A 151 -8.66 -8.77 14.27
C GLU A 151 -7.46 -9.22 13.42
N ILE A 152 -6.25 -8.83 13.83
CA ILE A 152 -5.00 -9.30 13.27
C ILE A 152 -4.80 -10.75 13.74
N LEU A 153 -4.75 -11.67 12.78
CA LEU A 153 -4.68 -13.10 13.07
C LEU A 153 -3.29 -13.69 12.85
N TYR A 154 -2.62 -13.27 11.77
CA TYR A 154 -1.37 -13.90 11.34
C TYR A 154 -0.12 -13.11 11.72
N LYS A 155 -0.26 -11.87 12.18
CA LYS A 155 0.88 -10.95 12.42
C LYS A 155 1.77 -10.85 11.19
N ASN A 156 1.14 -10.86 10.04
CA ASN A 156 1.77 -10.83 8.72
C ASN A 156 0.91 -9.98 7.78
N ILE A 157 1.46 -8.89 7.30
CA ILE A 157 0.75 -7.83 6.56
C ILE A 157 -0.05 -8.38 5.38
N THR A 158 0.54 -9.26 4.57
CA THR A 158 -0.12 -9.81 3.38
C THR A 158 -1.18 -10.85 3.73
N LYS A 159 -0.93 -11.70 4.74
CA LYS A 159 -1.88 -12.72 5.17
C LYS A 159 -3.08 -12.10 5.89
N ASP A 160 -2.84 -11.10 6.75
CA ASP A 160 -3.92 -10.39 7.43
C ASP A 160 -4.75 -9.57 6.45
N LEU A 161 -4.13 -9.01 5.39
CA LEU A 161 -4.87 -8.35 4.32
C LEU A 161 -5.73 -9.34 3.52
N ALA A 162 -5.21 -10.52 3.18
CA ALA A 162 -5.99 -11.58 2.55
C ALA A 162 -7.17 -12.03 3.42
N TRP A 163 -6.93 -12.16 4.73
CA TRP A 163 -7.96 -12.46 5.72
C TRP A 163 -9.05 -11.36 5.76
N PHE A 164 -8.66 -10.09 5.71
CA PHE A 164 -9.62 -8.98 5.63
C PHE A 164 -10.54 -9.12 4.43
N PHE A 165 -10.01 -9.37 3.23
CA PHE A 165 -10.82 -9.54 2.02
C PHE A 165 -11.77 -10.73 2.13
N GLN A 166 -11.34 -11.80 2.78
CA GLN A 166 -12.19 -12.97 2.99
C GLN A 166 -13.35 -12.68 3.98
N GLN A 167 -13.09 -11.93 5.05
CA GLN A 167 -14.07 -11.64 6.09
C GLN A 167 -15.02 -10.49 5.68
N SER A 168 -14.48 -9.43 5.08
CA SER A 168 -15.22 -8.22 4.75
C SER A 168 -15.90 -8.31 3.39
N ASP A 169 -15.16 -8.70 2.36
CA ASP A 169 -15.62 -8.67 0.98
C ASP A 169 -16.10 -10.05 0.49
N GLN A 170 -15.84 -11.12 1.27
CA GLN A 170 -16.16 -12.52 0.94
C GLN A 170 -15.53 -12.98 -0.40
N ILE A 171 -14.38 -12.42 -0.76
CA ILE A 171 -13.67 -12.73 -1.99
C ILE A 171 -12.31 -13.33 -1.63
N ARG A 172 -12.01 -14.52 -2.18
CA ARG A 172 -10.71 -15.15 -2.04
C ARG A 172 -9.64 -14.32 -2.73
N THR A 173 -8.70 -13.82 -1.94
CA THR A 173 -7.63 -12.94 -2.41
C THR A 173 -6.31 -13.38 -1.80
N ALA A 174 -5.25 -13.43 -2.61
CA ALA A 174 -3.89 -13.69 -2.15
C ALA A 174 -2.99 -12.49 -2.45
N PHE A 175 -2.12 -12.16 -1.52
CA PHE A 175 -1.14 -11.08 -1.63
C PHE A 175 0.27 -11.62 -1.42
N ASN A 176 1.21 -11.14 -2.21
CA ASN A 176 2.64 -11.36 -2.05
C ASN A 176 3.36 -10.02 -2.19
N THR A 177 4.31 -9.75 -1.31
CA THR A 177 5.19 -8.57 -1.39
C THR A 177 6.63 -9.00 -1.19
N SER A 178 7.54 -8.34 -1.87
CA SER A 178 8.95 -8.64 -1.79
C SER A 178 9.78 -7.37 -1.92
N ILE A 179 10.66 -7.14 -0.95
CA ILE A 179 11.64 -6.05 -0.96
C ILE A 179 13.00 -6.71 -0.82
N PHE A 180 13.85 -6.52 -1.82
CA PHE A 180 15.22 -7.04 -1.84
C PHE A 180 16.20 -5.93 -1.52
N MET A 181 17.03 -6.16 -0.50
CA MET A 181 18.08 -5.25 -0.09
C MET A 181 19.46 -5.88 -0.30
N ASP A 182 20.43 -5.06 -0.64
CA ASP A 182 21.84 -5.47 -0.66
C ASP A 182 22.43 -5.54 0.76
N LYS A 183 23.71 -5.92 0.84
CA LYS A 183 24.43 -6.03 2.12
C LYS A 183 24.57 -4.70 2.86
N SER A 184 24.41 -3.58 2.17
CA SER A 184 24.43 -2.22 2.74
C SER A 184 23.03 -1.77 3.19
N GLY A 185 22.01 -2.59 2.99
CA GLY A 185 20.62 -2.27 3.30
C GLY A 185 19.95 -1.33 2.30
N ARG A 186 20.50 -1.18 1.08
CA ARG A 186 19.86 -0.42 -0.02
C ARG A 186 18.76 -1.26 -0.66
N VAL A 187 17.63 -0.67 -0.95
CA VAL A 187 16.53 -1.35 -1.67
C VAL A 187 16.88 -1.44 -3.15
N MET A 188 17.32 -2.61 -3.58
CA MET A 188 17.73 -2.88 -4.96
C MET A 188 16.56 -3.29 -5.85
N GLY A 189 15.48 -3.81 -5.25
CA GLY A 189 14.26 -4.17 -5.97
C GLY A 189 13.09 -4.33 -5.01
N ALA A 190 11.91 -3.93 -5.45
CA ALA A 190 10.70 -4.04 -4.66
C ALA A 190 9.46 -4.23 -5.55
N GLY A 191 8.53 -5.02 -5.10
CA GLY A 191 7.27 -5.22 -5.79
C GLY A 191 6.34 -6.16 -5.05
N GLY A 192 5.19 -6.38 -5.65
CA GLY A 192 4.20 -7.28 -5.09
C GLY A 192 3.17 -7.69 -6.13
N MET A 193 2.41 -8.70 -5.79
CA MET A 193 1.34 -9.24 -6.62
C MET A 193 0.12 -9.56 -5.77
N PHE A 194 -1.06 -9.33 -6.31
CA PHE A 194 -2.26 -9.93 -5.78
C PHE A 194 -3.00 -10.69 -6.87
N VAL A 195 -3.75 -11.69 -6.44
CA VAL A 195 -4.68 -12.45 -7.28
C VAL A 195 -5.99 -12.61 -6.55
N GLN A 196 -7.09 -12.52 -7.29
CA GLN A 196 -8.44 -12.61 -6.77
C GLN A 196 -9.28 -13.49 -7.70
N VAL A 197 -9.91 -14.52 -7.15
CA VAL A 197 -10.86 -15.35 -7.89
C VAL A 197 -12.25 -14.75 -7.69
N MET A 198 -12.90 -14.44 -8.81
CA MET A 198 -14.24 -13.83 -8.79
C MET A 198 -15.29 -14.93 -8.61
N PRO A 199 -16.31 -14.69 -7.78
CA PRO A 199 -17.44 -15.61 -7.69
C PRO A 199 -18.16 -15.70 -9.04
N GLU A 200 -18.63 -16.90 -9.41
CA GLU A 200 -19.45 -17.05 -10.61
C GLU A 200 -20.73 -16.20 -10.47
N THR A 201 -20.84 -15.16 -11.29
CA THR A 201 -22.11 -14.48 -11.45
C THR A 201 -23.01 -15.43 -12.24
N GLY A 202 -23.99 -16.04 -11.56
CA GLY A 202 -24.98 -16.91 -12.20
C GLY A 202 -25.56 -16.20 -13.43
N GLY A 203 -25.24 -16.73 -14.62
CA GLY A 203 -25.68 -16.15 -15.87
C GLY A 203 -27.18 -16.19 -16.01
N THR A 204 -27.81 -15.03 -15.95
CA THR A 204 -28.98 -14.69 -16.74
C THR A 204 -28.97 -13.17 -16.95
N LYS A 205 -28.63 -12.76 -18.16
CA LYS A 205 -29.04 -11.46 -18.66
C LYS A 205 -30.57 -11.47 -18.74
N ASP A 206 -31.23 -11.04 -17.69
CA ASP A 206 -32.58 -10.52 -17.79
C ASP A 206 -32.74 -9.31 -16.89
N SER A 207 -33.11 -8.22 -17.54
CA SER A 207 -33.31 -6.90 -17.00
C SER A 207 -34.51 -6.90 -16.03
N GLY A 208 -34.24 -6.56 -14.78
CA GLY A 208 -35.25 -6.03 -13.88
C GLY A 208 -35.69 -6.94 -12.74
N SER A 209 -34.94 -7.01 -11.67
CA SER A 209 -35.48 -6.95 -10.30
C SER A 209 -34.32 -6.79 -9.28
N ASN A 210 -34.38 -5.70 -8.52
CA ASN A 210 -33.60 -5.51 -7.31
C ASN A 210 -34.12 -6.43 -6.20
N THR A 211 -33.49 -7.60 -6.02
CA THR A 211 -33.55 -8.34 -4.76
C THR A 211 -32.27 -9.17 -4.66
N ALA A 212 -31.27 -8.60 -4.00
CA ALA A 212 -30.10 -9.35 -3.53
C ALA A 212 -30.53 -10.23 -2.35
N SER A 213 -31.08 -11.40 -2.62
CA SER A 213 -31.19 -12.51 -1.68
C SER A 213 -30.01 -13.45 -1.95
N GLY A 214 -29.24 -13.77 -0.88
CA GLY A 214 -28.08 -14.66 -0.94
C GLY A 214 -28.41 -16.00 -1.58
N ALA A 215 -28.13 -16.11 -2.86
CA ALA A 215 -28.08 -17.37 -3.57
C ALA A 215 -26.65 -17.89 -3.50
N ASP A 216 -26.48 -19.14 -3.18
CA ASP A 216 -25.21 -19.88 -3.15
C ASP A 216 -24.36 -19.54 -4.39
N GLN A 217 -23.38 -18.68 -4.22
CA GLN A 217 -22.37 -18.42 -5.24
C GLN A 217 -21.49 -19.67 -5.30
N LYS A 218 -21.65 -20.45 -6.34
CA LYS A 218 -20.85 -21.65 -6.55
C LYS A 218 -19.43 -21.21 -6.81
N VAL A 219 -18.56 -21.50 -5.87
CA VAL A 219 -17.12 -21.19 -5.97
C VAL A 219 -16.46 -22.36 -6.67
N ASP A 220 -15.67 -22.08 -7.72
CA ASP A 220 -14.89 -23.09 -8.42
C ASP A 220 -13.61 -23.41 -7.59
N GLU A 221 -13.75 -24.34 -6.65
CA GLU A 221 -12.66 -24.74 -5.74
C GLU A 221 -11.45 -25.32 -6.52
N GLU A 222 -11.65 -25.99 -7.64
CA GLU A 222 -10.56 -26.52 -8.46
C GLU A 222 -9.77 -25.38 -9.10
N LEU A 223 -10.44 -24.36 -9.61
CA LEU A 223 -9.80 -23.17 -10.15
C LEU A 223 -8.99 -22.43 -9.09
N ILE A 224 -9.56 -22.27 -7.89
CA ILE A 224 -8.89 -21.64 -6.76
C ILE A 224 -7.60 -22.38 -6.43
N GLU A 225 -7.67 -23.69 -6.22
CA GLU A 225 -6.50 -24.51 -5.85
C GLU A 225 -5.38 -24.39 -6.92
N LYS A 226 -5.73 -24.44 -8.20
CA LYS A 226 -4.77 -24.30 -9.29
C LYS A 226 -4.11 -22.91 -9.30
N ILE A 227 -4.90 -21.85 -9.10
CA ILE A 227 -4.39 -20.47 -9.05
C ILE A 227 -3.52 -20.26 -7.80
N GLU A 228 -3.93 -20.78 -6.64
CA GLU A 228 -3.13 -20.70 -5.40
C GLU A 228 -1.80 -21.44 -5.54
N ASN A 229 -1.78 -22.61 -6.19
CA ASN A 229 -0.55 -23.35 -6.50
C ASN A 229 0.38 -22.55 -7.44
N ALA A 230 -0.16 -21.97 -8.51
CA ALA A 230 0.62 -21.12 -9.43
C ALA A 230 1.15 -19.86 -8.70
N PHE A 231 0.32 -19.20 -7.89
CA PHE A 231 0.69 -18.03 -7.11
C PHE A 231 1.80 -18.35 -6.08
N SER A 232 1.75 -19.53 -5.47
CA SER A 232 2.75 -19.99 -4.49
C SER A 232 4.13 -20.21 -5.12
N ALA A 233 4.20 -20.42 -6.43
CA ALA A 233 5.45 -20.53 -7.19
C ALA A 233 6.06 -19.17 -7.56
N CYS A 234 5.43 -18.06 -7.12
CA CYS A 234 5.91 -16.70 -7.40
C CYS A 234 7.36 -16.52 -6.90
N PRO A 235 8.28 -16.05 -7.74
CA PRO A 235 9.64 -15.77 -7.30
C PRO A 235 9.68 -14.58 -6.34
N SER A 236 10.82 -14.37 -5.67
CA SER A 236 11.07 -13.11 -4.96
C SER A 236 11.03 -11.95 -5.94
N LEU A 237 9.90 -11.21 -5.99
CA LEU A 237 9.69 -10.11 -6.92
C LEU A 237 10.73 -9.00 -6.74
N GLY A 238 11.11 -8.71 -5.49
CA GLY A 238 12.17 -7.74 -5.23
C GLY A 238 13.49 -8.15 -5.86
N LYS A 239 13.88 -9.43 -5.74
CA LYS A 239 15.08 -9.94 -6.40
C LYS A 239 14.93 -9.93 -7.92
N TRP A 240 13.78 -10.37 -8.42
CA TRP A 240 13.47 -10.40 -9.86
C TRP A 240 13.68 -9.04 -10.51
N PHE A 241 13.07 -7.99 -9.93
CA PHE A 241 13.20 -6.63 -10.44
C PHE A 241 14.61 -6.07 -10.27
N SER A 242 15.32 -6.41 -9.19
CA SER A 242 16.71 -5.98 -9.01
C SER A 242 17.65 -6.51 -10.10
N GLU A 243 17.31 -7.65 -10.71
CA GLU A 243 18.02 -8.30 -11.80
C GLU A 243 17.46 -7.90 -13.19
N LYS A 244 16.65 -6.84 -13.26
CA LYS A 244 16.01 -6.32 -14.49
C LYS A 244 14.97 -7.27 -15.10
N GLY A 245 14.38 -8.12 -14.28
CA GLY A 245 13.28 -8.99 -14.70
C GLY A 245 12.02 -8.18 -15.03
N LYS A 246 11.27 -8.62 -16.01
CA LYS A 246 10.07 -7.93 -16.50
C LYS A 246 8.80 -8.40 -15.83
N THR A 247 7.83 -7.51 -15.70
CA THR A 247 6.50 -7.80 -15.17
C THR A 247 5.77 -8.84 -16.02
N GLU A 248 5.81 -8.69 -17.35
CA GLU A 248 5.15 -9.60 -18.28
C GLU A 248 5.63 -11.05 -18.16
N ASP A 249 6.94 -11.25 -17.96
CA ASP A 249 7.53 -12.59 -17.85
C ASP A 249 7.02 -13.32 -16.60
N VAL A 250 6.81 -12.58 -15.49
CA VAL A 250 6.24 -13.17 -14.27
C VAL A 250 4.77 -13.55 -14.48
N VAL A 251 3.96 -12.65 -15.01
CA VAL A 251 2.52 -12.88 -15.21
C VAL A 251 2.30 -14.06 -16.16
N HIS A 252 2.93 -14.04 -17.34
CA HIS A 252 2.78 -15.10 -18.33
C HIS A 252 3.46 -16.41 -17.93
N GLY A 253 4.54 -16.34 -17.15
CA GLY A 253 5.22 -17.53 -16.63
C GLY A 253 4.39 -18.27 -15.59
N LEU A 254 3.88 -17.56 -14.58
CA LEU A 254 3.13 -18.16 -13.48
C LEU A 254 1.73 -18.65 -13.89
N PHE A 255 1.05 -17.84 -14.70
CA PHE A 255 -0.37 -18.06 -15.00
C PHE A 255 -0.62 -18.56 -16.43
N ARG A 256 0.38 -19.12 -17.07
CA ARG A 256 0.30 -19.58 -18.46
C ARG A 256 -0.91 -20.47 -18.75
N GLU A 257 -1.27 -21.36 -17.82
CA GLU A 257 -2.40 -22.29 -17.98
C GLU A 257 -3.76 -21.59 -17.96
N PHE A 258 -3.80 -20.36 -17.46
CA PHE A 258 -5.03 -19.56 -17.31
C PHE A 258 -5.15 -18.47 -18.36
N GLU A 259 -4.28 -18.45 -19.37
CA GLU A 259 -4.28 -17.50 -20.47
C GLU A 259 -4.35 -16.04 -20.01
N PRO A 260 -3.35 -15.57 -19.21
CA PRO A 260 -3.38 -14.23 -18.64
C PRO A 260 -3.24 -13.17 -19.74
N ALA A 261 -4.03 -12.11 -19.62
CA ALA A 261 -3.95 -10.92 -20.48
C ALA A 261 -3.77 -9.66 -19.61
N ILE A 262 -2.68 -8.92 -19.84
CA ILE A 262 -2.49 -7.61 -19.22
C ILE A 262 -3.45 -6.63 -19.87
N ALA A 263 -4.40 -6.13 -19.10
CA ALA A 263 -5.50 -5.30 -19.57
C ALA A 263 -5.19 -3.80 -19.43
N VAL A 264 -4.49 -3.41 -18.36
CA VAL A 264 -4.21 -2.01 -18.03
C VAL A 264 -2.87 -1.90 -17.32
N GLU A 265 -2.10 -0.88 -17.69
CA GLU A 265 -0.92 -0.44 -16.96
C GLU A 265 -1.15 0.93 -16.34
N ARG A 266 -0.67 1.15 -15.14
CA ARG A 266 -0.87 2.39 -14.39
C ARG A 266 0.39 2.81 -13.66
N ASP A 267 0.66 4.11 -13.69
CA ASP A 267 1.69 4.72 -12.84
C ASP A 267 1.20 4.72 -11.38
N ILE A 268 2.05 4.28 -10.47
CA ILE A 268 1.84 4.38 -9.03
C ILE A 268 3.02 5.13 -8.44
N ILE A 269 2.73 6.13 -7.65
CA ILE A 269 3.76 6.97 -7.04
C ILE A 269 3.52 7.17 -5.55
N PHE A 270 4.61 7.22 -4.79
CA PHE A 270 4.55 7.69 -3.41
C PHE A 270 4.50 9.21 -3.45
N ASP A 271 3.35 9.78 -3.13
CA ASP A 271 3.15 11.23 -3.12
C ASP A 271 2.06 11.65 -2.12
N CYS A 272 2.15 12.88 -1.66
CA CYS A 272 1.23 13.46 -0.69
C CYS A 272 0.80 14.86 -1.13
N PRO A 273 -0.50 15.16 -1.14
CA PRO A 273 -1.02 16.46 -1.55
C PRO A 273 -0.84 17.56 -0.48
N CYS A 274 0.04 17.35 0.51
CA CYS A 274 0.36 18.36 1.50
C CYS A 274 1.14 19.54 0.89
N SER A 275 0.89 20.73 1.41
CA SER A 275 1.63 21.94 1.04
C SER A 275 1.63 22.95 2.20
N LYS A 276 2.55 23.93 2.13
CA LYS A 276 2.64 25.02 3.08
C LYS A 276 1.30 25.78 3.19
N GLU A 277 0.68 26.07 2.03
CA GLU A 277 -0.58 26.81 1.95
C GLU A 277 -1.73 26.08 2.65
N LYS A 278 -1.80 24.74 2.53
CA LYS A 278 -2.80 23.93 3.23
C LYS A 278 -2.63 24.02 4.74
N TYR A 279 -1.40 23.93 5.23
CA TYR A 279 -1.14 24.05 6.66
C TYR A 279 -1.43 25.45 7.17
N ILE A 280 -1.07 26.51 6.45
CA ILE A 280 -1.48 27.88 6.77
C ILE A 280 -3.00 27.98 6.85
N GLY A 281 -3.71 27.38 5.88
CA GLY A 281 -5.18 27.32 5.90
C GLY A 281 -5.73 26.67 7.16
N TYR A 282 -5.17 25.53 7.58
CA TYR A 282 -5.59 24.86 8.83
C TYR A 282 -5.27 25.69 10.07
N LEU A 283 -4.05 26.26 10.15
CA LEU A 283 -3.66 27.11 11.27
C LEU A 283 -4.58 28.31 11.44
N LYS A 284 -4.99 28.95 10.35
CA LYS A 284 -5.94 30.09 10.38
C LYS A 284 -7.33 29.72 10.89
N THR A 285 -7.67 28.44 11.00
CA THR A 285 -8.95 28.00 11.59
C THR A 285 -8.89 27.75 13.09
N LEU A 286 -7.71 27.87 13.70
CA LEU A 286 -7.53 27.74 15.14
C LEU A 286 -8.29 28.83 15.90
N PRO A 287 -8.75 28.56 17.15
CA PRO A 287 -9.34 29.56 18.02
C PRO A 287 -8.40 30.74 18.27
N ASN A 288 -8.97 31.94 18.44
CA ASN A 288 -8.18 33.17 18.61
C ASN A 288 -7.21 33.12 19.81
N ASN A 289 -7.55 32.41 20.88
CA ASN A 289 -6.67 32.22 22.02
C ASN A 289 -5.44 31.38 21.69
N GLU A 290 -5.59 30.35 20.87
CA GLU A 290 -4.46 29.51 20.40
C GLU A 290 -3.57 30.27 19.44
N LEU A 291 -4.16 31.05 18.51
CA LEU A 291 -3.40 31.93 17.60
C LEU A 291 -2.61 33.00 18.39
N ALA A 292 -3.20 33.55 19.44
CA ALA A 292 -2.53 34.52 20.29
C ALA A 292 -1.36 33.90 21.08
N ASP A 293 -1.54 32.67 21.57
CA ASP A 293 -0.47 31.92 22.25
C ASP A 293 0.69 31.59 21.28
N ILE A 294 0.38 31.10 20.08
CA ILE A 294 1.37 30.88 19.03
C ILE A 294 2.17 32.16 18.74
N LYS A 295 1.48 33.30 18.66
CA LYS A 295 2.13 34.59 18.38
C LYS A 295 3.04 35.04 19.53
N GLN A 296 2.67 34.78 20.75
CA GLN A 296 3.38 35.30 21.93
C GLN A 296 4.47 34.36 22.43
N ASN A 297 4.22 33.06 22.36
CA ASN A 297 5.04 32.01 23.01
C ASN A 297 5.54 30.93 22.04
N GLY A 298 5.03 30.86 20.82
CA GLY A 298 5.40 29.87 19.84
C GLY A 298 6.77 30.13 19.20
N PRO A 299 7.38 29.11 18.57
CA PRO A 299 8.57 29.30 17.75
C PRO A 299 8.20 30.09 16.48
N ASP A 300 9.14 30.87 15.96
CA ASP A 300 9.02 31.55 14.67
C ASP A 300 10.29 31.30 13.83
N PRO A 301 10.22 30.53 12.72
CA PRO A 301 9.00 29.92 12.14
C PRO A 301 8.47 28.69 12.93
N LEU A 302 7.17 28.41 12.76
CA LEU A 302 6.58 27.14 13.15
C LEU A 302 7.07 26.04 12.23
N GLU A 303 7.59 24.95 12.80
CA GLU A 303 7.91 23.75 12.04
C GLU A 303 6.73 22.77 12.07
N ILE A 304 6.21 22.41 10.89
CA ILE A 304 5.14 21.42 10.73
C ILE A 304 5.63 20.26 9.90
N VAL A 305 5.59 19.07 10.51
CA VAL A 305 5.94 17.82 9.84
C VAL A 305 4.68 17.13 9.34
N CYS A 306 4.59 16.88 8.04
CA CYS A 306 3.52 16.07 7.48
C CYS A 306 3.71 14.60 7.85
N ARG A 307 2.83 14.05 8.67
CA ARG A 307 2.93 12.67 9.14
C ARG A 307 2.90 11.66 8.00
N ASN A 308 2.08 11.90 6.96
CA ASN A 308 1.92 10.97 5.82
C ASN A 308 3.13 10.89 4.87
N CYS A 309 4.04 11.86 4.89
CA CYS A 309 5.18 11.86 3.97
C CYS A 309 6.47 12.45 4.54
N GLY A 310 6.52 12.80 5.82
CA GLY A 310 7.72 13.35 6.44
C GLY A 310 8.15 14.74 5.96
N SER A 311 7.40 15.39 5.03
CA SER A 311 7.77 16.74 4.57
C SER A 311 7.70 17.75 5.69
N VAL A 312 8.75 18.56 5.84
CA VAL A 312 8.85 19.62 6.85
C VAL A 312 8.54 20.97 6.22
N TYR A 313 7.64 21.72 6.85
CA TYR A 313 7.24 23.06 6.41
C TYR A 313 7.54 24.08 7.51
N GLU A 314 8.37 25.05 7.18
CA GLU A 314 8.61 26.22 8.04
C GLU A 314 7.61 27.31 7.67
N ILE A 315 6.77 27.70 8.64
CA ILE A 315 5.70 28.68 8.47
C ILE A 315 5.97 29.86 9.40
N PRO A 316 6.39 31.03 8.88
CA PRO A 316 6.49 32.24 9.68
C PRO A 316 5.16 32.60 10.32
N VAL A 317 5.17 32.97 11.58
CA VAL A 317 3.97 33.36 12.33
C VAL A 317 3.22 34.51 11.65
N SER A 318 3.94 35.40 10.96
CA SER A 318 3.36 36.49 10.16
C SER A 318 2.49 36.03 8.98
N GLU A 319 2.60 34.79 8.51
CA GLU A 319 1.76 34.24 7.43
C GLU A 319 0.42 33.68 7.96
N ILE A 320 0.32 33.48 9.27
CA ILE A 320 -0.85 32.87 9.93
C ILE A 320 -1.80 33.94 10.48
N ILE A 321 -1.23 35.05 10.94
CA ILE A 321 -1.93 36.10 11.71
C ILE A 321 -2.00 37.38 10.91
#